data_e2832f709f19269e4cbe04d794d4cc42
#
_entry.id   e2832f709f19269e4cbe04d794d4cc42
#
_cell.length_a   1.000
_cell.length_b   1.000
_cell.length_c   1.000
_cell.angle_alpha   90.00
_cell.angle_beta   90.00
_cell.angle_gamma   90.00
#
_symmetry.space_group_name_H-M   'P 1'
#
loop_
_entity.id
_entity.type
_entity.pdbx_description
1 polymer ?
#
loop_
_entity_poly.entity_id
_entity_poly.type
_entity_poly.pdbx_seq_one_letter_code
_entity_poly.pdbx_strand_id
1 'polypeptide(L)'
;MLRVLMLSVLLVLAGCATSQRGQQVAPVAIPEGTWRQVDRQIIAASKSATEQAGLYARGSMEHWRVLVYERTEAEFIPWFSSYWTQEWLAVKVSWYSASAEGEADSSAKRLAIYLQEQYREQVLEPVAVEIDPEAIRANATAYYLRLLNQQVQVIAQRHRIPLELMNRRLHGIRAINLGPPAARNASLYEVVHTEPLNTLPAYAALIDHVDKAADTGSGPSDAVIATVAQRTSEKIEAQFATRGAAGAAAAVAGKAAGALISVGVAGIRAIIHEGDRPEMEAHIRKSLSAAFDEAWFKSLKHPLSGVMAPVYYLGGEIDSNLVEADLNNRPANLPALTP
;
A
#
# COMPACT_ATOMS: atom_id res chain seq x y z
N MET A 1 79.15 -26.37 38.00
CA MET A 1 78.08 -27.02 37.31
C MET A 1 76.73 -26.27 37.41
N LEU A 2 76.34 -25.73 38.55
CA LEU A 2 75.07 -25.02 38.75
C LEU A 2 74.87 -23.78 37.84
N ARG A 3 75.97 -23.02 37.54
CA ARG A 3 75.92 -21.82 36.69
C ARG A 3 75.72 -22.14 35.20
N VAL A 4 76.17 -23.30 34.72
CA VAL A 4 75.98 -23.75 33.33
C VAL A 4 74.55 -24.23 33.13
N LEU A 5 73.99 -24.84 34.19
CA LEU A 5 72.59 -25.32 34.13
C LEU A 5 71.56 -24.16 34.10
N MET A 6 71.90 -23.06 34.89
CA MET A 6 71.07 -21.85 34.84
C MET A 6 71.11 -21.11 33.48
N LEU A 7 72.25 -21.10 32.82
CA LEU A 7 72.40 -20.47 31.53
C LEU A 7 71.64 -21.24 30.41
N SER A 8 71.60 -22.57 30.50
CA SER A 8 70.87 -23.40 29.52
C SER A 8 69.36 -23.30 29.70
N VAL A 9 68.85 -23.11 30.92
CA VAL A 9 67.43 -22.89 31.20
C VAL A 9 66.98 -21.51 30.69
N LEU A 10 67.79 -20.46 30.76
CA LEU A 10 67.48 -19.13 30.22
C LEU A 10 67.47 -19.09 28.75
N LEU A 11 68.27 -19.89 28.04
CA LEU A 11 68.23 -19.95 26.55
C LEU A 11 67.01 -20.68 26.00
N VAL A 12 66.45 -21.65 26.75
CA VAL A 12 65.20 -22.35 26.32
C VAL A 12 63.96 -21.48 26.50
N LEU A 13 63.95 -20.57 27.47
CA LEU A 13 62.87 -19.62 27.68
C LEU A 13 62.84 -18.46 26.67
N ALA A 14 63.96 -18.13 26.05
CA ALA A 14 64.03 -17.10 25.01
C ALA A 14 63.53 -17.59 23.63
N GLY A 15 63.39 -18.90 23.42
CA GLY A 15 62.97 -19.50 22.16
C GLY A 15 61.47 -19.49 21.88
N CYS A 16 60.61 -19.19 22.86
CA CYS A 16 59.13 -19.19 22.68
C CYS A 16 58.54 -17.82 22.44
N ALA A 17 59.35 -16.76 22.31
CA ALA A 17 58.87 -15.39 22.04
C ALA A 17 58.92 -15.01 20.54
N THR A 18 59.14 -15.98 19.64
CA THR A 18 59.10 -15.71 18.20
C THR A 18 57.75 -16.05 17.58
N SER A 19 57.05 -14.98 17.27
CA SER A 19 56.05 -14.89 16.16
C SER A 19 54.75 -15.61 16.35
N GLN A 20 53.95 -15.24 17.30
CA GLN A 20 52.56 -14.98 16.91
C GLN A 20 52.47 -13.56 16.32
N ARG A 21 53.14 -13.34 15.16
CA ARG A 21 52.58 -12.45 14.19
C ARG A 21 51.29 -13.13 13.75
N GLY A 22 50.15 -12.73 14.36
CA GLY A 22 48.87 -13.02 13.81
C GLY A 22 48.99 -12.74 12.30
N GLN A 23 48.80 -13.74 11.50
CA GLN A 23 48.55 -13.51 10.09
C GLN A 23 47.39 -12.51 10.09
N GLN A 24 47.70 -11.24 9.96
CA GLN A 24 46.73 -10.26 9.49
C GLN A 24 46.31 -10.79 8.12
N VAL A 25 45.21 -11.55 8.12
CA VAL A 25 44.51 -11.92 6.91
C VAL A 25 44.29 -10.58 6.22
N ALA A 26 45.00 -10.35 5.13
CA ALA A 26 44.85 -9.13 4.36
C ALA A 26 43.35 -8.94 4.13
N PRO A 27 42.78 -7.76 4.37
CA PRO A 27 41.35 -7.55 4.19
C PRO A 27 40.99 -7.97 2.79
N VAL A 28 40.05 -8.89 2.65
CA VAL A 28 39.57 -9.38 1.34
C VAL A 28 39.01 -8.16 0.58
N ALA A 29 39.83 -7.62 -0.33
CA ALA A 29 39.42 -6.51 -1.17
C ALA A 29 38.60 -7.06 -2.34
N ILE A 30 37.33 -6.78 -2.38
CA ILE A 30 36.47 -7.13 -3.52
C ILE A 30 36.71 -6.10 -4.63
N PRO A 31 37.04 -6.54 -5.86
CA PRO A 31 37.23 -5.64 -6.99
C PRO A 31 36.00 -4.79 -7.28
N GLU A 32 36.20 -3.54 -7.67
CA GLU A 32 35.12 -2.59 -7.98
C GLU A 32 34.18 -3.12 -9.09
N GLY A 33 34.75 -3.81 -10.08
CA GLY A 33 33.98 -4.46 -11.16
C GLY A 33 33.00 -5.53 -10.62
N THR A 34 33.38 -6.24 -9.54
CA THR A 34 32.52 -7.22 -8.87
C THR A 34 31.38 -6.52 -8.14
N TRP A 35 31.67 -5.41 -7.43
CA TRP A 35 30.61 -4.62 -6.77
C TRP A 35 29.59 -4.07 -7.77
N ARG A 36 30.02 -3.52 -8.89
CA ARG A 36 29.11 -3.09 -9.96
C ARG A 36 28.23 -4.22 -10.49
N GLN A 37 28.76 -5.44 -10.58
CA GLN A 37 27.98 -6.59 -10.99
C GLN A 37 26.97 -7.01 -9.90
N VAL A 38 27.37 -6.97 -8.64
CA VAL A 38 26.48 -7.21 -7.47
C VAL A 38 25.35 -6.21 -7.44
N ASP A 39 25.63 -4.92 -7.60
CA ASP A 39 24.65 -3.85 -7.60
C ASP A 39 23.59 -4.04 -8.70
N ARG A 40 24.02 -4.36 -9.93
CA ARG A 40 23.07 -4.70 -11.02
C ARG A 40 22.23 -5.93 -10.72
N GLN A 41 22.79 -6.94 -10.03
CA GLN A 41 22.04 -8.12 -9.62
C GLN A 41 21.06 -7.80 -8.49
N ILE A 42 21.38 -6.91 -7.55
CA ILE A 42 20.46 -6.43 -6.52
C ILE A 42 19.28 -5.69 -7.17
N ILE A 43 19.52 -4.80 -8.15
CA ILE A 43 18.47 -4.13 -8.92
C ILE A 43 17.56 -5.16 -9.61
N ALA A 44 18.14 -6.14 -10.30
CA ALA A 44 17.37 -7.18 -10.97
C ALA A 44 16.56 -8.03 -9.98
N ALA A 45 17.13 -8.35 -8.81
CA ALA A 45 16.48 -9.08 -7.74
C ALA A 45 15.30 -8.27 -7.16
N SER A 46 15.49 -6.95 -6.94
CA SER A 46 14.42 -6.06 -6.49
C SER A 46 13.25 -6.01 -7.48
N LYS A 47 13.52 -5.89 -8.77
CA LYS A 47 12.49 -5.92 -9.83
C LYS A 47 11.72 -7.25 -9.84
N SER A 48 12.43 -8.38 -9.80
CA SER A 48 11.81 -9.71 -9.74
C SER A 48 10.97 -9.90 -8.46
N ALA A 49 11.47 -9.44 -7.31
CA ALA A 49 10.73 -9.48 -6.05
C ALA A 49 9.46 -8.61 -6.09
N THR A 50 9.53 -7.42 -6.73
CA THR A 50 8.39 -6.53 -6.96
C THR A 50 7.30 -7.21 -7.81
N GLU A 51 7.69 -7.90 -8.89
CA GLU A 51 6.75 -8.63 -9.74
C GLU A 51 6.03 -9.75 -8.96
N GLN A 52 6.78 -10.52 -8.18
CA GLN A 52 6.20 -11.62 -7.38
C GLN A 52 5.29 -11.09 -6.26
N ALA A 53 5.70 -10.03 -5.56
CA ALA A 53 4.86 -9.37 -4.57
C ALA A 53 3.59 -8.78 -5.20
N GLY A 54 3.68 -8.26 -6.42
CA GLY A 54 2.55 -7.79 -7.21
C GLY A 54 1.55 -8.90 -7.59
N LEU A 55 2.05 -10.09 -7.92
CA LEU A 55 1.19 -11.26 -8.17
C LEU A 55 0.46 -11.69 -6.89
N TYR A 56 1.16 -11.73 -5.76
CA TYR A 56 0.57 -12.02 -4.46
C TYR A 56 -0.52 -10.99 -4.10
N ALA A 57 -0.18 -9.70 -4.16
CA ALA A 57 -1.13 -8.62 -3.84
C ALA A 57 -2.37 -8.66 -4.73
N ARG A 58 -2.20 -8.92 -6.03
CA ARG A 58 -3.33 -9.06 -6.97
C ARG A 58 -4.24 -10.22 -6.60
N GLY A 59 -3.69 -11.39 -6.31
CA GLY A 59 -4.48 -12.56 -5.91
C GLY A 59 -5.26 -12.32 -4.62
N SER A 60 -4.63 -11.68 -3.63
CA SER A 60 -5.27 -11.35 -2.36
C SER A 60 -6.36 -10.28 -2.53
N MET A 61 -6.11 -9.24 -3.32
CA MET A 61 -7.09 -8.19 -3.64
C MET A 61 -8.27 -8.73 -4.48
N GLU A 62 -8.04 -9.71 -5.34
CA GLU A 62 -9.12 -10.37 -6.06
C GLU A 62 -10.00 -11.19 -5.11
N HIS A 63 -9.41 -11.89 -4.16
CA HIS A 63 -10.17 -12.61 -3.13
C HIS A 63 -11.00 -11.64 -2.28
N TRP A 64 -10.40 -10.54 -1.81
CA TRP A 64 -11.12 -9.47 -1.11
C TRP A 64 -12.31 -8.95 -1.95
N ARG A 65 -12.10 -8.72 -3.25
CA ARG A 65 -13.14 -8.29 -4.17
C ARG A 65 -14.33 -9.26 -4.22
N VAL A 66 -14.05 -10.54 -4.33
CA VAL A 66 -15.08 -11.59 -4.36
C VAL A 66 -15.91 -11.57 -3.08
N LEU A 67 -15.28 -11.53 -1.92
CA LEU A 67 -15.99 -11.49 -0.63
C LEU A 67 -16.86 -10.23 -0.48
N VAL A 68 -16.37 -9.07 -0.94
CA VAL A 68 -17.17 -7.84 -0.92
C VAL A 68 -18.39 -7.97 -1.84
N TYR A 69 -18.25 -8.56 -3.03
CA TYR A 69 -19.39 -8.81 -3.91
C TYR A 69 -20.40 -9.78 -3.31
N GLU A 70 -19.94 -10.90 -2.79
CA GLU A 70 -20.81 -11.90 -2.16
C GLU A 70 -21.60 -11.30 -1.00
N ARG A 71 -20.93 -10.52 -0.16
CA ARG A 71 -21.59 -9.89 0.99
C ARG A 71 -22.53 -8.75 0.58
N THR A 72 -22.16 -7.99 -0.45
CA THR A 72 -23.04 -6.96 -1.03
C THR A 72 -24.35 -7.58 -1.53
N GLU A 73 -24.28 -8.72 -2.22
CA GLU A 73 -25.45 -9.45 -2.73
C GLU A 73 -26.27 -10.09 -1.59
N ALA A 74 -25.59 -10.65 -0.60
CA ALA A 74 -26.28 -11.39 0.46
C ALA A 74 -26.91 -10.47 1.54
N GLU A 75 -26.28 -9.35 1.85
CA GLU A 75 -26.67 -8.51 3.00
C GLU A 75 -27.15 -7.12 2.57
N PHE A 76 -26.32 -6.36 1.85
CA PHE A 76 -26.63 -4.95 1.61
C PHE A 76 -27.80 -4.74 0.64
N ILE A 77 -27.82 -5.46 -0.49
CA ILE A 77 -28.90 -5.30 -1.49
C ILE A 77 -30.25 -5.69 -0.93
N PRO A 78 -30.43 -6.85 -0.24
CA PRO A 78 -31.69 -7.20 0.39
C PRO A 78 -32.11 -6.22 1.49
N TRP A 79 -31.16 -5.78 2.32
CA TRP A 79 -31.42 -4.75 3.34
C TRP A 79 -31.91 -3.45 2.70
N PHE A 80 -31.18 -2.93 1.70
CA PHE A 80 -31.51 -1.67 1.04
C PHE A 80 -32.87 -1.75 0.34
N SER A 81 -33.19 -2.86 -0.33
CA SER A 81 -34.45 -3.07 -1.06
C SER A 81 -35.64 -3.46 -0.17
N SER A 82 -35.42 -3.67 1.13
CA SER A 82 -36.50 -4.04 2.04
C SER A 82 -37.49 -2.88 2.24
N TYR A 83 -38.77 -3.23 2.37
CA TYR A 83 -39.84 -2.24 2.61
C TYR A 83 -39.54 -1.36 3.82
N TRP A 84 -39.12 -1.95 4.94
CA TRP A 84 -38.86 -1.22 6.18
C TRP A 84 -37.68 -0.27 6.05
N THR A 85 -36.63 -0.65 5.34
CA THR A 85 -35.47 0.23 5.08
C THR A 85 -35.89 1.41 4.23
N GLN A 86 -36.68 1.20 3.17
CA GLN A 86 -37.15 2.26 2.30
C GLN A 86 -38.05 3.27 3.05
N GLU A 87 -38.98 2.80 3.87
CA GLU A 87 -39.79 3.67 4.74
C GLU A 87 -38.93 4.47 5.74
N TRP A 88 -37.92 3.82 6.34
CA TRP A 88 -37.00 4.48 7.24
C TRP A 88 -36.14 5.54 6.54
N LEU A 89 -35.63 5.25 5.33
CA LEU A 89 -34.90 6.22 4.52
C LEU A 89 -35.79 7.43 4.16
N ALA A 90 -37.07 7.22 3.86
CA ALA A 90 -38.02 8.29 3.60
C ALA A 90 -38.19 9.21 4.83
N VAL A 91 -38.27 8.66 6.03
CA VAL A 91 -38.32 9.42 7.28
C VAL A 91 -37.04 10.21 7.48
N LYS A 92 -35.85 9.58 7.28
CA LYS A 92 -34.56 10.25 7.40
C LYS A 92 -34.42 11.43 6.42
N VAL A 93 -34.78 11.24 5.17
CA VAL A 93 -34.70 12.31 4.15
C VAL A 93 -35.62 13.47 4.53
N SER A 94 -36.85 13.16 4.99
CA SER A 94 -37.77 14.21 5.45
C SER A 94 -37.20 15.01 6.63
N TRP A 95 -36.58 14.32 7.59
CA TRP A 95 -35.95 14.95 8.74
C TRP A 95 -34.71 15.78 8.34
N TYR A 96 -33.87 15.24 7.47
CA TYR A 96 -32.69 15.95 6.96
C TYR A 96 -33.07 17.21 6.18
N SER A 97 -34.14 17.14 5.34
CA SER A 97 -34.65 18.28 4.61
C SER A 97 -35.20 19.38 5.51
N ALA A 98 -35.84 18.99 6.61
CA ALA A 98 -36.38 19.95 7.59
C ALA A 98 -35.31 20.61 8.47
N SER A 99 -34.14 19.97 8.63
CA SER A 99 -33.03 20.42 9.48
C SER A 99 -31.82 20.90 8.72
N ALA A 100 -31.89 21.07 7.38
CA ALA A 100 -30.76 21.48 6.55
C ALA A 100 -30.44 22.99 6.75
N GLU A 101 -29.22 23.29 7.13
CA GLU A 101 -28.68 24.65 7.25
C GLU A 101 -27.80 24.98 6.02
N GLY A 102 -28.45 25.18 4.83
CA GLY A 102 -27.78 25.58 3.59
C GLY A 102 -27.33 24.42 2.69
N GLU A 103 -26.80 24.76 1.49
CA GLU A 103 -26.41 23.79 0.45
C GLU A 103 -25.26 22.83 0.85
N ALA A 104 -24.39 23.26 1.76
CA ALA A 104 -23.26 22.43 2.23
C ALA A 104 -23.70 21.24 3.08
N ASP A 105 -24.91 21.29 3.66
CA ASP A 105 -25.46 20.27 4.54
C ASP A 105 -26.79 19.72 3.99
N SER A 106 -26.79 19.38 2.71
CA SER A 106 -27.98 18.88 2.02
C SER A 106 -28.43 17.52 2.57
N SER A 107 -29.75 17.27 2.53
CA SER A 107 -30.34 15.98 2.90
C SER A 107 -29.72 14.81 2.15
N ALA A 108 -29.34 15.03 0.89
CA ALA A 108 -28.63 14.09 0.05
C ALA A 108 -27.28 13.68 0.62
N LYS A 109 -26.47 14.68 1.03
CA LYS A 109 -25.16 14.43 1.62
C LYS A 109 -25.24 13.65 2.93
N ARG A 110 -26.19 14.00 3.81
CA ARG A 110 -26.44 13.27 5.06
C ARG A 110 -26.93 11.84 4.80
N LEU A 111 -27.79 11.65 3.79
CA LEU A 111 -28.23 10.34 3.38
C LEU A 111 -27.05 9.52 2.82
N ALA A 112 -26.19 10.13 2.00
CA ALA A 112 -25.01 9.50 1.48
C ALA A 112 -24.10 8.99 2.61
N ILE A 113 -23.79 9.83 3.59
CA ILE A 113 -22.99 9.45 4.76
C ILE A 113 -23.63 8.27 5.52
N TYR A 114 -24.95 8.30 5.72
CA TYR A 114 -25.64 7.20 6.37
C TYR A 114 -25.55 5.89 5.57
N LEU A 115 -25.75 5.93 4.25
CA LEU A 115 -25.64 4.73 3.41
C LEU A 115 -24.20 4.22 3.34
N GLN A 116 -23.21 5.11 3.36
CA GLN A 116 -21.78 4.75 3.47
C GLN A 116 -21.52 3.98 4.76
N GLU A 117 -22.02 4.49 5.89
CA GLU A 117 -21.88 3.83 7.19
C GLU A 117 -22.52 2.45 7.17
N GLN A 118 -23.74 2.33 6.62
CA GLN A 118 -24.41 1.03 6.53
C GLN A 118 -23.68 0.05 5.61
N TYR A 119 -23.14 0.52 4.50
CA TYR A 119 -22.33 -0.32 3.63
C TYR A 119 -21.03 -0.78 4.30
N ARG A 120 -20.38 0.11 5.04
CA ARG A 120 -19.20 -0.19 5.82
C ARG A 120 -19.50 -1.26 6.88
N GLU A 121 -20.52 -1.06 7.69
CA GLU A 121 -20.92 -1.98 8.79
C GLU A 121 -21.35 -3.36 8.28
N GLN A 122 -22.13 -3.41 7.20
CA GLN A 122 -22.73 -4.66 6.73
C GLN A 122 -21.83 -5.46 5.78
N VAL A 123 -20.95 -4.77 5.03
CA VAL A 123 -20.13 -5.40 3.98
C VAL A 123 -18.66 -5.33 4.31
N LEU A 124 -18.11 -4.12 4.47
CA LEU A 124 -16.65 -3.93 4.45
C LEU A 124 -15.98 -4.36 5.76
N GLU A 125 -16.55 -4.00 6.92
CA GLU A 125 -15.99 -4.43 8.21
C GLU A 125 -15.99 -5.95 8.40
N PRO A 126 -17.09 -6.68 8.10
CA PRO A 126 -17.05 -8.12 8.18
C PRO A 126 -16.06 -8.78 7.21
N VAL A 127 -15.90 -8.21 6.01
CA VAL A 127 -14.87 -8.70 5.06
C VAL A 127 -13.47 -8.39 5.56
N ALA A 128 -13.25 -7.22 6.18
CA ALA A 128 -11.94 -6.85 6.71
C ALA A 128 -11.48 -7.75 7.88
N VAL A 129 -12.41 -8.38 8.61
CA VAL A 129 -12.07 -9.41 9.61
C VAL A 129 -11.45 -10.64 8.95
N GLU A 130 -11.86 -10.99 7.74
CA GLU A 130 -11.37 -12.15 7.00
C GLU A 130 -10.14 -11.80 6.15
N ILE A 131 -10.20 -10.70 5.42
CA ILE A 131 -9.11 -10.19 4.59
C ILE A 131 -9.18 -8.66 4.49
N ASP A 132 -8.09 -7.99 4.87
CA ASP A 132 -7.98 -6.53 4.92
C ASP A 132 -6.94 -6.04 3.91
N PRO A 133 -7.25 -5.03 3.07
CA PRO A 133 -6.29 -4.40 2.17
C PRO A 133 -5.02 -3.88 2.85
N GLU A 134 -5.09 -3.43 4.12
CA GLU A 134 -3.90 -3.04 4.88
C GLU A 134 -3.02 -4.23 5.22
N ALA A 135 -3.62 -5.34 5.62
CA ALA A 135 -2.90 -6.58 5.84
C ALA A 135 -2.30 -7.12 4.53
N ILE A 136 -3.00 -6.98 3.39
CA ILE A 136 -2.46 -7.33 2.07
C ILE A 136 -1.23 -6.46 1.76
N ARG A 137 -1.28 -5.15 2.00
CA ARG A 137 -0.16 -4.22 1.82
C ARG A 137 1.05 -4.61 2.66
N ALA A 138 0.83 -4.86 3.95
CA ALA A 138 1.89 -5.27 4.87
C ALA A 138 2.52 -6.60 4.46
N ASN A 139 1.70 -7.60 4.11
CA ASN A 139 2.15 -8.92 3.69
C ASN A 139 2.88 -8.89 2.34
N ALA A 140 2.42 -8.09 1.37
CA ALA A 140 3.09 -7.91 0.08
C ALA A 140 4.47 -7.27 0.26
N THR A 141 4.59 -6.28 1.17
CA THR A 141 5.87 -5.64 1.48
C THR A 141 6.81 -6.61 2.18
N ALA A 142 6.34 -7.35 3.17
CA ALA A 142 7.14 -8.37 3.86
C ALA A 142 7.58 -9.48 2.89
N TYR A 143 6.72 -9.89 1.98
CA TYR A 143 7.05 -10.89 0.95
C TYR A 143 8.11 -10.38 -0.03
N TYR A 144 7.98 -9.15 -0.51
CA TYR A 144 9.01 -8.49 -1.32
C TYR A 144 10.37 -8.48 -0.63
N LEU A 145 10.45 -8.03 0.63
CA LEU A 145 11.70 -7.95 1.38
C LEU A 145 12.32 -9.33 1.64
N ARG A 146 11.51 -10.33 1.92
CA ARG A 146 11.96 -11.71 2.10
C ARG A 146 12.59 -12.26 0.81
N LEU A 147 11.94 -12.08 -0.33
CA LEU A 147 12.47 -12.50 -1.63
C LEU A 147 13.77 -11.77 -1.95
N LEU A 148 13.81 -10.46 -1.74
CA LEU A 148 15.00 -9.65 -1.98
C LEU A 148 16.16 -10.10 -1.10
N ASN A 149 15.94 -10.33 0.21
CA ASN A 149 16.96 -10.84 1.12
C ASN A 149 17.50 -12.20 0.67
N GLN A 150 16.63 -13.13 0.30
CA GLN A 150 17.05 -14.44 -0.23
C GLN A 150 17.95 -14.27 -1.47
N GLN A 151 17.58 -13.41 -2.41
CA GLN A 151 18.36 -13.17 -3.61
C GLN A 151 19.72 -12.51 -3.29
N VAL A 152 19.75 -11.56 -2.36
CA VAL A 152 20.99 -10.92 -1.89
C VAL A 152 21.96 -11.95 -1.31
N GLN A 153 21.47 -12.90 -0.51
CA GLN A 153 22.28 -14.00 0.02
C GLN A 153 22.84 -14.89 -1.11
N VAL A 154 22.01 -15.24 -2.11
CA VAL A 154 22.44 -16.00 -3.29
C VAL A 154 23.52 -15.24 -4.10
N ILE A 155 23.35 -13.93 -4.25
CA ILE A 155 24.34 -13.05 -4.92
C ILE A 155 25.68 -13.08 -4.15
N ALA A 156 25.64 -12.90 -2.83
CA ALA A 156 26.84 -12.96 -2.00
C ALA A 156 27.59 -14.31 -2.13
N GLN A 157 26.87 -15.42 -2.11
CA GLN A 157 27.43 -16.76 -2.28
C GLN A 157 28.05 -16.95 -3.69
N ARG A 158 27.34 -16.53 -4.73
CA ARG A 158 27.79 -16.63 -6.13
C ARG A 158 29.10 -15.88 -6.37
N HIS A 159 29.25 -14.69 -5.79
CA HIS A 159 30.45 -13.88 -5.89
C HIS A 159 31.50 -14.18 -4.80
N ARG A 160 31.24 -15.17 -3.91
CA ARG A 160 32.10 -15.52 -2.79
C ARG A 160 32.42 -14.32 -1.90
N ILE A 161 31.46 -13.43 -1.69
CA ILE A 161 31.60 -12.25 -0.84
C ILE A 161 31.31 -12.65 0.61
N PRO A 162 32.25 -12.40 1.54
CA PRO A 162 31.97 -12.60 2.96
C PRO A 162 30.74 -11.83 3.42
N LEU A 163 29.92 -12.43 4.28
CA LEU A 163 28.65 -11.85 4.74
C LEU A 163 28.85 -10.46 5.35
N GLU A 164 29.92 -10.25 6.11
CA GLU A 164 30.25 -8.95 6.73
C GLU A 164 30.47 -7.84 5.69
N LEU A 165 31.11 -8.16 4.55
CA LEU A 165 31.33 -7.20 3.47
C LEU A 165 30.03 -6.92 2.72
N MET A 166 29.20 -7.95 2.51
CA MET A 166 27.87 -7.77 1.91
C MET A 166 26.99 -6.91 2.82
N ASN A 167 26.91 -7.21 4.10
CA ASN A 167 26.14 -6.42 5.07
C ASN A 167 26.60 -4.96 5.10
N ARG A 168 27.92 -4.70 5.06
CA ARG A 168 28.45 -3.34 4.97
C ARG A 168 28.00 -2.65 3.69
N ARG A 169 27.97 -3.36 2.56
CA ARG A 169 27.43 -2.82 1.30
C ARG A 169 25.97 -2.46 1.42
N LEU A 170 25.14 -3.35 2.01
CA LEU A 170 23.72 -3.12 2.21
C LEU A 170 23.43 -1.92 3.13
N HIS A 171 24.26 -1.66 4.14
CA HIS A 171 24.17 -0.44 4.96
C HIS A 171 24.41 0.84 4.14
N GLY A 172 25.19 0.77 3.08
CA GLY A 172 25.44 1.90 2.19
C GLY A 172 24.34 2.15 1.16
N ILE A 173 23.36 1.25 1.02
CA ILE A 173 22.25 1.37 0.07
C ILE A 173 21.04 1.93 0.80
N ARG A 174 20.53 3.08 0.40
CA ARG A 174 19.30 3.66 0.93
C ARG A 174 18.10 2.90 0.38
N ALA A 175 17.18 2.50 1.26
CA ALA A 175 15.92 1.85 0.90
C ALA A 175 14.70 2.70 1.30
N ILE A 176 14.84 3.50 2.36
CA ILE A 176 13.84 4.51 2.75
C ILE A 176 14.59 5.84 2.93
N ASN A 177 14.09 6.90 2.27
CA ASN A 177 14.68 8.23 2.32
C ASN A 177 13.56 9.30 2.29
N LEU A 178 13.00 9.59 3.45
CA LEU A 178 11.92 10.57 3.62
C LEU A 178 12.43 11.93 4.17
N GLY A 179 13.75 12.13 4.12
CA GLY A 179 14.39 13.34 4.65
C GLY A 179 14.45 13.38 6.18
N PRO A 180 14.80 14.54 6.78
CA PRO A 180 14.95 14.66 8.21
C PRO A 180 13.61 14.48 8.96
N PRO A 181 13.66 13.94 10.20
CA PRO A 181 14.82 13.50 10.96
C PRO A 181 15.38 12.13 10.48
N ALA A 182 16.59 11.77 10.91
CA ALA A 182 17.27 10.53 10.50
C ALA A 182 16.44 9.26 10.73
N ALA A 183 15.59 9.23 11.75
CA ALA A 183 14.70 8.10 12.06
C ALA A 183 13.68 7.78 10.95
N ARG A 184 13.51 8.68 9.96
CA ARG A 184 12.66 8.48 8.77
C ARG A 184 13.40 7.86 7.60
N ASN A 185 14.64 7.50 7.77
CA ASN A 185 15.49 6.93 6.73
C ASN A 185 15.98 5.55 7.19
N ALA A 186 16.13 4.62 6.25
CA ALA A 186 16.67 3.30 6.51
C ALA A 186 17.48 2.79 5.32
N SER A 187 18.53 2.04 5.64
CA SER A 187 19.33 1.30 4.66
C SER A 187 18.62 0.01 4.22
N LEU A 188 19.08 -0.56 3.10
CA LEU A 188 18.63 -1.86 2.66
C LEU A 188 18.89 -2.95 3.70
N TYR A 189 20.03 -2.86 4.42
CA TYR A 189 20.32 -3.78 5.52
C TYR A 189 19.23 -3.77 6.60
N GLU A 190 18.84 -2.59 7.07
CA GLU A 190 17.82 -2.45 8.12
C GLU A 190 16.46 -2.99 7.68
N VAL A 191 15.99 -2.67 6.48
CA VAL A 191 14.66 -3.11 6.04
C VAL A 191 14.57 -4.62 5.78
N VAL A 192 15.67 -5.29 5.40
CA VAL A 192 15.65 -6.74 5.16
C VAL A 192 15.96 -7.58 6.40
N HIS A 193 16.45 -6.97 7.50
CA HIS A 193 16.80 -7.68 8.72
C HIS A 193 15.94 -7.33 9.93
N THR A 194 15.04 -6.32 9.80
CA THR A 194 14.13 -5.96 10.90
C THR A 194 12.86 -6.77 10.82
N GLU A 195 12.62 -7.62 11.80
CA GLU A 195 11.39 -8.39 11.94
C GLU A 195 10.85 -8.23 13.38
N PRO A 196 9.59 -7.85 13.51
CA PRO A 196 8.65 -7.45 12.49
C PRO A 196 8.95 -6.04 11.93
N LEU A 197 8.69 -5.83 10.63
CA LEU A 197 9.05 -4.61 9.89
C LEU A 197 8.42 -3.33 10.47
N ASN A 198 7.23 -3.42 11.05
CA ASN A 198 6.52 -2.30 11.68
C ASN A 198 7.23 -1.72 12.92
N THR A 199 8.24 -2.41 13.46
CA THR A 199 9.08 -1.88 14.55
C THR A 199 10.14 -0.90 14.05
N LEU A 200 10.37 -0.83 12.73
CA LEU A 200 11.31 0.10 12.12
C LEU A 200 10.65 1.49 11.97
N PRO A 201 11.16 2.55 12.67
CA PRO A 201 10.54 3.89 12.60
C PRO A 201 10.47 4.46 11.19
N ALA A 202 11.48 4.19 10.36
CA ALA A 202 11.47 4.62 8.95
C ALA A 202 10.35 3.96 8.14
N TYR A 203 10.02 2.70 8.42
CA TYR A 203 8.90 2.03 7.75
C TYR A 203 7.55 2.60 8.20
N ALA A 204 7.38 2.86 9.50
CA ALA A 204 6.18 3.54 9.99
C ALA A 204 5.99 4.91 9.34
N ALA A 205 7.08 5.67 9.17
CA ALA A 205 7.05 6.94 8.46
C ALA A 205 6.75 6.79 6.96
N LEU A 206 7.18 5.70 6.32
CA LEU A 206 6.84 5.39 4.93
C LEU A 206 5.34 5.10 4.79
N ILE A 207 4.75 4.33 5.70
CA ILE A 207 3.32 4.05 5.69
C ILE A 207 2.52 5.36 5.87
N ASP A 208 2.87 6.20 6.84
CA ASP A 208 2.26 7.53 7.01
C ASP A 208 2.39 8.41 5.75
N HIS A 209 3.51 8.32 5.04
CA HIS A 209 3.71 9.03 3.77
C HIS A 209 2.79 8.52 2.67
N VAL A 210 2.64 7.19 2.55
CA VAL A 210 1.73 6.53 1.59
C VAL A 210 0.27 6.88 1.90
N ASP A 211 -0.12 6.87 3.18
CA ASP A 211 -1.48 7.18 3.61
C ASP A 211 -1.83 8.64 3.36
N LYS A 212 -0.90 9.57 3.56
CA LYS A 212 -1.07 10.99 3.19
C LYS A 212 -1.18 11.20 1.69
N ALA A 213 -0.48 10.41 0.88
CA ALA A 213 -0.59 10.47 -0.57
C ALA A 213 -1.95 9.95 -1.08
N ALA A 214 -2.69 9.20 -0.28
CA ALA A 214 -4.07 8.79 -0.58
C ALA A 214 -5.10 9.94 -0.43
N ASP A 215 -4.68 11.12 0.03
CA ASP A 215 -5.48 12.35 0.17
C ASP A 215 -6.66 12.26 1.14
N THR A 216 -6.56 11.38 2.12
CA THR A 216 -7.71 11.13 3.00
C THR A 216 -7.40 11.22 4.48
N GLY A 217 -6.16 11.26 4.88
CA GLY A 217 -5.77 11.13 6.30
C GLY A 217 -6.23 9.81 6.94
N SER A 218 -6.74 8.90 6.14
CA SER A 218 -7.24 7.58 6.48
C SER A 218 -6.40 6.52 5.78
N GLY A 219 -6.34 5.31 6.32
CA GLY A 219 -5.64 4.20 5.70
C GLY A 219 -6.14 3.86 4.30
N PRO A 220 -5.39 3.06 3.50
CA PRO A 220 -5.81 2.66 2.15
C PRO A 220 -7.17 1.99 2.10
N SER A 221 -7.52 1.16 3.08
CA SER A 221 -8.85 0.57 3.22
C SER A 221 -9.93 1.63 3.40
N ASP A 222 -9.73 2.62 4.26
CA ASP A 222 -10.70 3.68 4.49
C ASP A 222 -10.88 4.57 3.27
N ALA A 223 -9.81 4.83 2.51
CA ALA A 223 -9.88 5.57 1.25
C ALA A 223 -10.67 4.83 0.18
N VAL A 224 -10.48 3.50 0.05
CA VAL A 224 -11.27 2.65 -0.84
C VAL A 224 -12.73 2.62 -0.42
N ILE A 225 -12.98 2.40 0.87
CA ILE A 225 -14.31 2.41 1.47
C ILE A 225 -15.03 3.73 1.20
N ALA A 226 -14.40 4.85 1.50
CA ALA A 226 -14.97 6.19 1.28
C ALA A 226 -15.29 6.43 -0.20
N THR A 227 -14.38 6.04 -1.11
CA THR A 227 -14.59 6.21 -2.57
C THR A 227 -15.72 5.35 -3.08
N VAL A 228 -15.80 4.07 -2.69
CA VAL A 228 -16.90 3.17 -3.06
C VAL A 228 -18.23 3.70 -2.55
N ALA A 229 -18.29 4.07 -1.28
CA ALA A 229 -19.49 4.55 -0.64
C ALA A 229 -19.96 5.88 -1.24
N GLN A 230 -19.07 6.84 -1.48
CA GLN A 230 -19.40 8.11 -2.12
C GLN A 230 -20.01 7.92 -3.50
N ARG A 231 -19.39 7.12 -4.36
CA ARG A 231 -19.90 6.88 -5.73
C ARG A 231 -21.19 6.11 -5.74
N THR A 232 -21.36 5.18 -4.81
CA THR A 232 -22.62 4.45 -4.62
C THR A 232 -23.73 5.43 -4.27
N SER A 233 -23.48 6.33 -3.32
CA SER A 233 -24.45 7.35 -2.92
C SER A 233 -24.81 8.28 -4.07
N GLU A 234 -23.82 8.83 -4.77
CA GLU A 234 -24.03 9.71 -5.93
C GLU A 234 -24.88 9.05 -7.02
N LYS A 235 -24.67 7.76 -7.29
CA LYS A 235 -25.45 7.01 -8.28
C LYS A 235 -26.86 6.70 -7.81
N ILE A 236 -27.04 6.34 -6.54
CA ILE A 236 -28.37 6.13 -5.94
C ILE A 236 -29.16 7.44 -6.01
N GLU A 237 -28.52 8.56 -5.66
CA GLU A 237 -29.12 9.89 -5.75
C GLU A 237 -29.54 10.29 -7.17
N ALA A 238 -28.66 10.08 -8.15
CA ALA A 238 -28.97 10.38 -9.57
C ALA A 238 -30.16 9.56 -10.07
N GLN A 239 -30.35 8.33 -9.58
CA GLN A 239 -31.51 7.50 -9.92
C GLN A 239 -32.80 7.97 -9.26
N PHE A 240 -32.73 8.41 -8.02
CA PHE A 240 -33.88 9.03 -7.35
C PHE A 240 -34.28 10.32 -8.06
N ALA A 241 -33.34 11.13 -8.50
CA ALA A 241 -33.60 12.37 -9.25
C ALA A 241 -34.26 12.11 -10.62
N THR A 242 -33.83 11.08 -11.37
CA THR A 242 -34.40 10.77 -12.70
C THR A 242 -35.80 10.18 -12.62
N ARG A 243 -36.12 9.39 -11.60
CA ARG A 243 -37.48 8.83 -11.39
C ARG A 243 -38.45 9.83 -10.78
N GLY A 244 -37.96 10.73 -9.93
CA GLY A 244 -38.77 11.84 -9.39
C GLY A 244 -39.11 12.93 -10.43
N ALA A 245 -38.29 13.10 -11.47
CA ALA A 245 -38.50 14.09 -12.53
C ALA A 245 -39.66 13.74 -13.47
N ALA A 246 -40.10 12.50 -13.54
CA ALA A 246 -41.30 12.11 -14.32
C ALA A 246 -42.61 12.58 -13.69
N GLY A 247 -42.60 13.04 -12.44
CA GLY A 247 -43.77 13.54 -11.69
C GLY A 247 -43.75 15.04 -11.36
N ALA A 248 -42.64 15.74 -11.59
CA ALA A 248 -42.52 17.16 -11.31
C ALA A 248 -41.75 17.90 -12.41
N ALA A 249 -42.43 18.11 -13.54
CA ALA A 249 -41.99 19.10 -14.52
C ALA A 249 -42.25 20.50 -13.96
N ALA A 250 -41.43 21.01 -13.10
CA ALA A 250 -41.29 22.43 -12.83
C ALA A 250 -40.00 22.77 -12.10
N ALA A 251 -39.14 23.47 -12.81
CA ALA A 251 -38.09 24.35 -12.34
C ALA A 251 -36.89 23.65 -11.62
N VAL A 252 -35.70 23.64 -12.16
CA VAL A 252 -34.82 24.79 -12.38
C VAL A 252 -33.60 24.32 -13.16
N ALA A 253 -33.40 24.87 -14.31
CA ALA A 253 -32.10 24.86 -14.96
C ALA A 253 -31.16 25.76 -14.15
N GLY A 254 -30.15 25.17 -13.54
CA GLY A 254 -29.18 25.90 -12.76
C GLY A 254 -28.06 25.06 -12.24
N LYS A 255 -27.04 24.86 -13.04
CA LYS A 255 -25.61 24.67 -12.72
C LYS A 255 -25.20 24.00 -11.41
N ALA A 256 -24.39 23.00 -11.60
CA ALA A 256 -23.39 22.45 -10.67
C ALA A 256 -23.94 21.50 -9.61
N ALA A 257 -23.38 20.34 -9.62
CA ALA A 257 -23.08 19.34 -8.57
C ALA A 257 -23.71 19.51 -7.16
N GLY A 258 -24.80 20.19 -6.99
CA GLY A 258 -25.51 20.44 -5.74
C GLY A 258 -27.02 20.38 -5.86
N ALA A 259 -27.59 20.21 -7.06
CA ALA A 259 -29.02 20.15 -7.27
C ALA A 259 -29.53 18.71 -7.15
N LEU A 260 -29.33 18.13 -5.98
CA LEU A 260 -29.84 16.81 -5.72
C LEU A 260 -30.80 16.84 -4.57
N ILE A 261 -32.01 16.44 -4.95
CA ILE A 261 -33.08 15.95 -4.10
C ILE A 261 -33.88 17.03 -3.40
N SER A 262 -34.70 17.67 -4.18
CA SER A 262 -36.09 17.83 -3.79
C SER A 262 -36.87 16.54 -4.11
N VAL A 263 -36.30 15.37 -3.84
CA VAL A 263 -37.12 14.16 -3.75
C VAL A 263 -37.83 14.26 -2.40
N GLY A 264 -38.88 15.03 -2.39
CA GLY A 264 -39.82 14.98 -1.28
C GLY A 264 -40.23 13.52 -1.02
N VAL A 265 -40.73 13.25 0.16
CA VAL A 265 -41.29 11.95 0.60
C VAL A 265 -42.10 11.23 -0.48
N ALA A 266 -42.72 11.96 -1.41
CA ALA A 266 -43.43 11.44 -2.58
C ALA A 266 -42.52 10.73 -3.61
N GLY A 267 -41.26 11.15 -3.79
CA GLY A 267 -40.33 10.50 -4.72
C GLY A 267 -39.80 9.17 -4.19
N ILE A 268 -39.60 9.09 -2.86
CA ILE A 268 -39.19 7.83 -2.21
C ILE A 268 -40.36 6.83 -2.16
N ARG A 269 -41.59 7.30 -1.88
CA ARG A 269 -42.79 6.45 -1.95
C ARG A 269 -43.05 5.86 -3.36
N ALA A 270 -42.69 6.57 -4.42
CA ALA A 270 -42.83 6.05 -5.78
C ALA A 270 -41.89 4.87 -6.10
N ILE A 271 -40.86 4.64 -5.28
CA ILE A 271 -39.90 3.54 -5.42
C ILE A 271 -40.42 2.24 -4.80
N ILE A 272 -41.40 2.32 -3.90
CA ILE A 272 -41.86 1.22 -3.04
C ILE A 272 -42.98 0.37 -3.67
N HIS A 273 -43.21 0.45 -4.97
CA HIS A 273 -44.08 -0.53 -5.61
C HIS A 273 -43.34 -1.86 -5.68
N GLU A 274 -43.93 -2.91 -5.13
CA GLU A 274 -43.33 -4.27 -5.14
C GLU A 274 -42.94 -4.74 -6.55
N GLY A 275 -43.59 -4.18 -7.60
CA GLY A 275 -43.26 -4.44 -8.99
C GLY A 275 -41.93 -3.85 -9.48
N ASP A 276 -41.43 -2.80 -8.84
CA ASP A 276 -40.19 -2.09 -9.25
C ASP A 276 -38.93 -2.59 -8.50
N ARG A 277 -39.12 -3.43 -7.49
CA ARG A 277 -38.03 -3.97 -6.67
C ARG A 277 -36.94 -4.67 -7.47
N PRO A 278 -37.25 -5.57 -8.43
CA PRO A 278 -36.20 -6.24 -9.22
C PRO A 278 -35.37 -5.28 -10.07
N GLU A 279 -36.01 -4.24 -10.65
CA GLU A 279 -35.29 -3.23 -11.42
C GLU A 279 -34.40 -2.37 -10.53
N MET A 280 -34.87 -1.99 -9.35
CA MET A 280 -34.09 -1.25 -8.36
C MET A 280 -32.87 -2.06 -7.92
N GLU A 281 -33.04 -3.32 -7.55
CA GLU A 281 -31.95 -4.21 -7.16
C GLU A 281 -30.92 -4.38 -8.29
N ALA A 282 -31.38 -4.60 -9.53
CA ALA A 282 -30.51 -4.72 -10.70
C ALA A 282 -29.69 -3.44 -10.94
N HIS A 283 -30.31 -2.30 -10.75
CA HIS A 283 -29.70 -1.01 -10.95
C HIS A 283 -28.67 -0.67 -9.86
N ILE A 284 -28.98 -0.93 -8.59
CA ILE A 284 -28.06 -0.78 -7.45
C ILE A 284 -26.86 -1.72 -7.63
N ARG A 285 -27.12 -2.98 -7.97
CA ARG A 285 -26.07 -3.98 -8.25
C ARG A 285 -25.10 -3.48 -9.30
N LYS A 286 -25.60 -3.01 -10.43
CA LYS A 286 -24.79 -2.46 -11.51
C LYS A 286 -23.97 -1.23 -11.06
N SER A 287 -24.57 -0.35 -10.29
CA SER A 287 -23.93 0.88 -9.81
C SER A 287 -22.85 0.62 -8.79
N LEU A 288 -23.12 -0.27 -7.82
CA LEU A 288 -22.15 -0.70 -6.81
C LEU A 288 -20.98 -1.42 -7.47
N SER A 289 -21.25 -2.37 -8.36
CA SER A 289 -20.20 -3.11 -9.07
C SER A 289 -19.26 -2.18 -9.84
N ALA A 290 -19.80 -1.22 -10.60
CA ALA A 290 -18.99 -0.29 -11.37
C ALA A 290 -18.14 0.64 -10.48
N ALA A 291 -18.71 1.14 -9.36
CA ALA A 291 -17.98 1.97 -8.41
C ALA A 291 -16.88 1.18 -7.67
N PHE A 292 -17.21 -0.05 -7.32
CA PHE A 292 -16.28 -0.94 -6.63
C PHE A 292 -15.12 -1.37 -7.52
N ASP A 293 -15.38 -1.76 -8.76
CA ASP A 293 -14.32 -2.14 -9.72
C ASP A 293 -13.31 -1.01 -9.95
N GLU A 294 -13.79 0.24 -10.04
CA GLU A 294 -12.91 1.39 -10.18
C GLU A 294 -12.07 1.63 -8.92
N ALA A 295 -12.67 1.54 -7.73
CA ALA A 295 -11.96 1.70 -6.45
C ALA A 295 -10.96 0.57 -6.23
N TRP A 296 -11.33 -0.67 -6.55
CA TRP A 296 -10.45 -1.84 -6.51
C TRP A 296 -9.22 -1.65 -7.41
N PHE A 297 -9.45 -1.24 -8.67
CA PHE A 297 -8.38 -1.01 -9.62
C PHE A 297 -7.42 0.08 -9.15
N LYS A 298 -7.96 1.18 -8.61
CA LYS A 298 -7.17 2.28 -8.03
C LYS A 298 -6.37 1.79 -6.84
N SER A 299 -6.99 1.07 -5.90
CA SER A 299 -6.33 0.52 -4.72
C SER A 299 -5.20 -0.47 -5.08
N LEU A 300 -5.38 -1.27 -6.13
CA LEU A 300 -4.34 -2.22 -6.56
C LEU A 300 -3.18 -1.53 -7.28
N LYS A 301 -3.46 -0.58 -8.18
CA LYS A 301 -2.47 -0.08 -9.15
C LYS A 301 -1.92 1.31 -8.87
N HIS A 302 -2.50 2.08 -7.95
CA HIS A 302 -1.99 3.42 -7.72
C HIS A 302 -0.58 3.37 -7.12
N PRO A 303 0.43 4.01 -7.78
CA PRO A 303 1.83 3.82 -7.38
C PRO A 303 2.18 4.45 -6.03
N LEU A 304 1.42 5.47 -5.59
CA LEU A 304 1.71 6.23 -4.37
C LEU A 304 0.79 5.87 -3.20
N SER A 305 -0.38 5.25 -3.44
CA SER A 305 -1.39 5.00 -2.41
C SER A 305 -2.03 3.62 -2.49
N GLY A 306 -1.67 2.81 -3.49
CA GLY A 306 -2.17 1.43 -3.62
C GLY A 306 -1.48 0.47 -2.66
N VAL A 307 -2.00 -0.77 -2.60
CA VAL A 307 -1.43 -1.83 -1.74
C VAL A 307 0.03 -2.16 -2.05
N MET A 308 0.51 -1.84 -3.25
CA MET A 308 1.90 -2.01 -3.65
C MET A 308 2.77 -0.75 -3.47
N ALA A 309 2.20 0.37 -3.00
CA ALA A 309 2.94 1.64 -2.89
C ALA A 309 4.23 1.54 -2.07
N PRO A 310 4.27 0.88 -0.89
CA PRO A 310 5.53 0.72 -0.15
C PRO A 310 6.57 -0.08 -0.93
N VAL A 311 6.16 -1.12 -1.67
CA VAL A 311 7.07 -1.94 -2.50
C VAL A 311 7.65 -1.13 -3.64
N TYR A 312 6.83 -0.33 -4.33
CA TYR A 312 7.31 0.55 -5.40
C TYR A 312 8.25 1.62 -4.88
N TYR A 313 7.96 2.20 -3.72
CA TYR A 313 8.85 3.16 -3.09
C TYR A 313 10.21 2.54 -2.77
N LEU A 314 10.23 1.41 -2.06
CA LEU A 314 11.47 0.70 -1.70
C LEU A 314 12.28 0.31 -2.93
N GLY A 315 11.63 -0.29 -3.94
CA GLY A 315 12.29 -0.68 -5.18
C GLY A 315 12.86 0.51 -5.95
N GLY A 316 12.14 1.62 -6.01
CA GLY A 316 12.57 2.87 -6.65
C GLY A 316 13.77 3.51 -5.95
N GLU A 317 13.77 3.58 -4.61
CA GLU A 317 14.90 4.12 -3.83
C GLU A 317 16.15 3.25 -4.00
N ILE A 318 16.02 1.93 -3.94
CA ILE A 318 17.13 1.00 -4.15
C ILE A 318 17.72 1.15 -5.55
N ASP A 319 16.88 1.17 -6.59
CA ASP A 319 17.30 1.31 -7.99
C ASP A 319 18.03 2.66 -8.20
N SER A 320 17.43 3.75 -7.77
CA SER A 320 17.98 5.10 -7.90
C SER A 320 19.33 5.25 -7.18
N ASN A 321 19.43 4.74 -5.94
CA ASN A 321 20.65 4.82 -5.16
C ASN A 321 21.82 4.03 -5.81
N LEU A 322 21.54 2.83 -6.33
CA LEU A 322 22.57 2.00 -6.96
C LEU A 322 22.98 2.51 -8.35
N VAL A 323 22.04 3.07 -9.12
CA VAL A 323 22.34 3.70 -10.41
C VAL A 323 23.18 4.97 -10.22
N GLU A 324 22.85 5.81 -9.24
CA GLU A 324 23.63 7.01 -8.90
C GLU A 324 25.06 6.64 -8.49
N ALA A 325 25.24 5.60 -7.69
CA ALA A 325 26.55 5.10 -7.29
C ALA A 325 27.38 4.61 -8.48
N ASP A 326 26.77 3.92 -9.46
CA ASP A 326 27.47 3.48 -10.69
C ASP A 326 27.90 4.66 -11.58
N LEU A 327 27.06 5.70 -11.66
CA LEU A 327 27.39 6.92 -12.42
C LEU A 327 28.54 7.70 -11.79
N ASN A 328 28.53 7.86 -10.46
CA ASN A 328 29.57 8.59 -9.73
C ASN A 328 30.94 7.87 -9.74
N ASN A 329 30.94 6.55 -9.89
CA ASN A 329 32.14 5.73 -9.95
C ASN A 329 32.64 5.46 -11.37
N ARG A 330 32.04 6.04 -12.41
CA ARG A 330 32.57 5.95 -13.76
C ARG A 330 33.85 6.80 -13.88
N PRO A 331 34.98 6.22 -14.29
CA PRO A 331 36.19 7.02 -14.55
C PRO A 331 35.89 8.06 -15.64
N ALA A 332 36.27 9.30 -15.37
CA ALA A 332 36.06 10.48 -16.26
C ALA A 332 36.72 10.40 -17.66
N ASN A 333 37.25 9.24 -18.05
CA ASN A 333 37.97 9.00 -19.27
C ASN A 333 37.22 8.11 -20.27
N LEU A 334 36.01 8.50 -20.68
CA LEU A 334 35.52 8.09 -22.01
C LEU A 334 35.79 9.24 -22.98
N PRO A 335 36.55 9.02 -24.08
CA PRO A 335 36.68 10.03 -25.12
C PRO A 335 35.28 10.33 -25.65
N ALA A 336 34.96 11.63 -25.74
CA ALA A 336 33.79 12.10 -26.43
C ALA A 336 33.76 11.49 -27.82
N LEU A 337 32.78 10.68 -28.14
CA LEU A 337 32.49 10.32 -29.53
C LEU A 337 32.06 11.65 -30.18
N THR A 338 33.02 12.27 -30.85
CA THR A 338 32.77 13.38 -31.79
C THR A 338 31.95 12.85 -32.96
N PRO A 339 30.98 13.63 -33.45
CA PRO A 339 30.00 13.26 -34.47
C PRO A 339 30.62 12.95 -35.84
#